data_74d33b6dbd367d180ca3798d194d59eb
#
_entry.id   74d33b6dbd367d180ca3798d194d59eb
#
_cell.length_a   1.000
_cell.length_b   1.000
_cell.length_c   1.000
_cell.angle_alpha   90.00
_cell.angle_beta   90.00
_cell.angle_gamma   90.00
#
_symmetry.space_group_name_H-M   'P 1'
#
loop_
_entity.id
_entity.type
_entity.pdbx_description
1 polymer ?
#
loop_
_entity_poly.entity_id
_entity_poly.type
_entity_poly.pdbx_seq_one_letter_code
_entity_poly.pdbx_strand_id
1 'polypeptide(L)'
;MTITGLAEPFLRAQLESLGLAVEYVRAEGDTLYRRGDDGRELPVLDLVGGFGATILGHNHPEILALAQELLSARVPVHAQFSLHPYAETVARRLNEILHRDTGDPGPYTAVFANSGAEAVEAAVKHAELDRGLKAAELLARIDEETDRARRAVRDGAVLSAAARRLADGGDFESLAAALTAANRARAEEPPVLLALTGGFHGKLVGSVQLTHNPVVREPFRALAAPCRFVPAEDPAALAAAIAEEHRTALGLTVSDGTVDLAEHRLPRLCALVLEPVQGEGGVRPLTAGYARELQRICAEADCPIVVDEVQSGMGRTGSFLASSAIGLRGDYYVLAKSLGGGLAKAAVMLVHHRRHRPGFELLHSSTFAKDAFSTLIAARTLDLLEADGGARYRQAAERGERILARLEGIRDDFKDVVADVRGRGLMLGLELRDQGDSTSPALRELSRAGVLGYAAAGYLLHAHALRVFPTASATTTLRIEPSVHITDPQIAQAESGLRALCDLLRTQDGVRLLAR
;
A
#
# COMPACT_ATOMS: atom_id res chain seq x y z
N MET A 1 -33.69 1.64 -16.60
CA MET A 1 -32.47 2.44 -16.85
C MET A 1 -31.93 2.01 -18.21
N THR A 2 -31.95 2.90 -19.18
CA THR A 2 -31.30 2.63 -20.48
C THR A 2 -29.79 2.73 -20.26
N ILE A 3 -29.07 1.63 -20.48
CA ILE A 3 -27.61 1.61 -20.36
C ILE A 3 -27.01 2.40 -21.54
N THR A 4 -26.58 3.62 -21.30
CA THR A 4 -25.94 4.49 -22.31
C THR A 4 -24.42 4.37 -22.18
N GLY A 5 -23.84 3.37 -22.82
CA GLY A 5 -22.41 3.13 -22.84
C GLY A 5 -22.04 1.70 -22.45
N LEU A 6 -20.93 1.20 -22.99
CA LEU A 6 -20.45 -0.17 -22.75
C LEU A 6 -19.29 -0.23 -21.76
N ALA A 7 -18.61 0.91 -21.50
CA ALA A 7 -17.52 0.99 -20.56
C ALA A 7 -18.00 1.54 -19.22
N GLU A 8 -17.95 0.71 -18.17
CA GLU A 8 -18.27 1.06 -16.78
C GLU A 8 -19.57 1.88 -16.59
N PRO A 9 -20.73 1.43 -17.11
CA PRO A 9 -21.93 2.25 -17.20
C PRO A 9 -22.46 2.72 -15.83
N PHE A 10 -22.26 1.92 -14.78
CA PHE A 10 -22.64 2.29 -13.41
C PHE A 10 -21.77 3.44 -12.87
N LEU A 11 -20.44 3.34 -13.03
CA LEU A 11 -19.51 4.38 -12.61
C LEU A 11 -19.79 5.69 -13.34
N ARG A 12 -20.04 5.61 -14.66
CA ARG A 12 -20.41 6.78 -15.46
C ARG A 12 -21.66 7.48 -14.92
N ALA A 13 -22.73 6.74 -14.64
CA ALA A 13 -23.96 7.29 -14.10
C ALA A 13 -23.75 7.95 -12.72
N GLN A 14 -22.88 7.38 -11.88
CA GLN A 14 -22.50 7.97 -10.59
C GLN A 14 -21.76 9.29 -10.78
N LEU A 15 -20.77 9.33 -11.68
CA LEU A 15 -20.02 10.56 -11.99
C LEU A 15 -20.94 11.65 -12.55
N GLU A 16 -21.88 11.30 -13.45
CA GLU A 16 -22.89 12.21 -13.98
C GLU A 16 -23.77 12.78 -12.86
N SER A 17 -24.20 11.94 -11.92
CA SER A 17 -25.05 12.36 -10.79
C SER A 17 -24.34 13.33 -9.84
N LEU A 18 -23.02 13.24 -9.73
CA LEU A 18 -22.17 14.04 -8.85
C LEU A 18 -21.53 15.26 -9.56
N GLY A 19 -21.77 15.45 -10.88
CA GLY A 19 -21.14 16.52 -11.66
C GLY A 19 -19.65 16.29 -11.95
N LEU A 20 -19.18 15.05 -11.89
CA LEU A 20 -17.78 14.68 -12.06
C LEU A 20 -17.50 14.06 -13.44
N ALA A 21 -18.54 13.85 -14.27
CA ALA A 21 -18.43 13.29 -15.61
C ALA A 21 -17.98 14.36 -16.62
N VAL A 22 -16.72 14.76 -16.55
CA VAL A 22 -16.11 15.74 -17.45
C VAL A 22 -15.05 15.06 -18.34
N GLU A 23 -14.93 15.52 -19.59
CA GLU A 23 -13.88 15.06 -20.50
C GLU A 23 -12.64 15.95 -20.36
N TYR A 24 -11.50 15.35 -19.98
CA TYR A 24 -10.22 16.02 -20.00
C TYR A 24 -9.50 15.70 -21.31
N VAL A 25 -9.14 16.73 -22.06
CA VAL A 25 -8.60 16.61 -23.44
C VAL A 25 -7.11 16.91 -23.53
N ARG A 26 -6.54 17.60 -22.52
CA ARG A 26 -5.12 17.92 -22.43
C ARG A 26 -4.70 18.04 -20.96
N ALA A 27 -3.41 17.81 -20.69
CA ALA A 27 -2.83 17.95 -19.36
C ALA A 27 -1.39 18.47 -19.43
N GLU A 28 -0.99 19.36 -18.50
CA GLU A 28 0.36 19.90 -18.40
C GLU A 28 0.63 20.37 -16.94
N GLY A 29 1.73 19.90 -16.34
CA GLY A 29 2.06 20.25 -14.95
C GLY A 29 0.93 19.86 -13.99
N ASP A 30 0.41 20.80 -13.22
CA ASP A 30 -0.75 20.61 -12.33
C ASP A 30 -2.08 21.03 -12.98
N THR A 31 -2.13 21.22 -14.31
CA THR A 31 -3.33 21.66 -15.00
C THR A 31 -3.88 20.59 -15.93
N LEU A 32 -5.14 20.24 -15.73
CA LEU A 32 -5.96 19.50 -16.69
C LEU A 32 -6.83 20.49 -17.46
N TYR A 33 -7.12 20.18 -18.72
CA TYR A 33 -7.99 21.00 -19.55
C TYR A 33 -9.24 20.20 -19.89
N ARG A 34 -10.39 20.62 -19.37
CA ARG A 34 -11.67 19.99 -19.67
C ARG A 34 -12.32 20.65 -20.91
N ARG A 35 -13.12 19.88 -21.63
CA ARG A 35 -13.93 20.41 -22.71
C ARG A 35 -15.12 21.20 -22.14
N GLY A 36 -15.26 22.46 -22.52
CA GLY A 36 -16.44 23.27 -22.25
C GLY A 36 -17.58 22.99 -23.21
N ASP A 37 -18.79 23.43 -22.89
CA ASP A 37 -19.98 23.27 -23.73
C ASP A 37 -19.85 23.98 -25.07
N ASP A 38 -19.05 25.04 -25.13
CA ASP A 38 -18.70 25.79 -26.36
C ASP A 38 -17.53 25.16 -27.14
N GLY A 39 -17.03 23.99 -26.71
CA GLY A 39 -15.91 23.28 -27.32
C GLY A 39 -14.54 23.82 -26.93
N ARG A 40 -14.43 24.87 -26.12
CA ARG A 40 -13.15 25.43 -25.65
C ARG A 40 -12.53 24.55 -24.54
N GLU A 41 -11.22 24.64 -24.43
CA GLU A 41 -10.47 24.05 -23.31
C GLU A 41 -10.53 24.98 -22.08
N LEU A 42 -11.04 24.47 -20.99
CA LEU A 42 -11.13 25.18 -19.71
C LEU A 42 -10.10 24.59 -18.75
N PRO A 43 -9.17 25.40 -18.20
CA PRO A 43 -8.16 24.91 -17.28
C PRO A 43 -8.77 24.55 -15.94
N VAL A 44 -8.28 23.43 -15.35
CA VAL A 44 -8.66 22.93 -14.04
C VAL A 44 -7.37 22.59 -13.29
N LEU A 45 -7.19 23.16 -12.10
CA LEU A 45 -6.06 22.80 -11.24
C LEU A 45 -6.28 21.40 -10.66
N ASP A 46 -5.37 20.49 -10.94
CA ASP A 46 -5.42 19.09 -10.45
C ASP A 46 -4.67 18.95 -9.13
N LEU A 47 -5.43 18.84 -8.04
CA LEU A 47 -4.91 18.57 -6.71
C LEU A 47 -5.00 17.06 -6.33
N VAL A 48 -5.42 16.20 -7.28
CA VAL A 48 -5.45 14.74 -7.09
C VAL A 48 -4.16 14.07 -7.59
N GLY A 49 -3.53 14.68 -8.61
CA GLY A 49 -2.26 14.19 -9.14
C GLY A 49 -2.30 12.72 -9.57
N GLY A 50 -3.41 12.28 -10.21
CA GLY A 50 -3.59 10.87 -10.58
C GLY A 50 -3.57 9.92 -9.38
N PHE A 51 -4.11 10.33 -8.22
CA PHE A 51 -4.02 9.62 -6.94
C PHE A 51 -2.57 9.41 -6.50
N GLY A 52 -1.76 10.47 -6.63
CA GLY A 52 -0.35 10.47 -6.26
C GLY A 52 0.61 9.97 -7.35
N ALA A 53 0.14 9.73 -8.58
CA ALA A 53 0.98 9.19 -9.66
C ALA A 53 1.82 10.23 -10.38
N THR A 54 1.47 11.53 -10.31
CA THR A 54 2.10 12.60 -11.09
C THR A 54 2.94 13.54 -10.21
N ILE A 55 3.90 12.99 -9.47
CA ILE A 55 4.78 13.80 -8.61
C ILE A 55 5.55 14.86 -9.39
N LEU A 56 5.92 14.59 -10.65
CA LEU A 56 6.58 15.52 -11.56
C LEU A 56 5.60 16.32 -12.43
N GLY A 57 4.28 16.25 -12.15
CA GLY A 57 3.23 16.83 -12.96
C GLY A 57 2.86 15.97 -14.18
N HIS A 58 1.77 16.36 -14.83
CA HIS A 58 1.33 15.73 -16.08
C HIS A 58 2.28 16.06 -17.23
N ASN A 59 2.60 15.07 -18.05
CA ASN A 59 3.40 15.23 -19.28
C ASN A 59 4.71 15.99 -19.06
N HIS A 60 5.49 15.57 -18.05
CA HIS A 60 6.79 16.18 -17.78
C HIS A 60 7.66 16.20 -19.05
N PRO A 61 8.24 17.37 -19.47
CA PRO A 61 8.88 17.51 -20.77
C PRO A 61 9.97 16.49 -21.06
N GLU A 62 10.82 16.17 -20.08
CA GLU A 62 11.92 15.21 -20.26
C GLU A 62 11.41 13.76 -20.33
N ILE A 63 10.33 13.42 -19.63
CA ILE A 63 9.68 12.11 -19.72
C ILE A 63 9.03 11.95 -21.10
N LEU A 64 8.33 12.98 -21.57
CA LEU A 64 7.67 12.98 -22.87
C LEU A 64 8.69 12.89 -24.01
N ALA A 65 9.77 13.67 -23.95
CA ALA A 65 10.85 13.62 -24.94
C ALA A 65 11.49 12.23 -25.04
N LEU A 66 11.80 11.62 -23.89
CA LEU A 66 12.32 10.24 -23.85
C LEU A 66 11.32 9.24 -24.46
N ALA A 67 10.04 9.34 -24.12
CA ALA A 67 9.02 8.46 -24.68
C ALA A 67 8.96 8.55 -26.22
N GLN A 68 9.01 9.77 -26.78
CA GLN A 68 9.06 10.00 -28.22
C GLN A 68 10.33 9.43 -28.86
N GLU A 69 11.48 9.61 -28.23
CA GLU A 69 12.76 9.02 -28.66
C GLU A 69 12.68 7.49 -28.73
N LEU A 70 12.21 6.84 -27.65
CA LEU A 70 12.10 5.38 -27.58
C LEU A 70 11.18 4.81 -28.68
N LEU A 71 10.05 5.46 -28.95
CA LEU A 71 9.14 5.06 -30.02
C LEU A 71 9.77 5.24 -31.39
N SER A 72 10.50 6.33 -31.59
CA SER A 72 11.19 6.62 -32.86
C SER A 72 12.36 5.67 -33.12
N ALA A 73 13.10 5.33 -32.07
CA ALA A 73 14.21 4.38 -32.11
C ALA A 73 13.77 2.91 -32.25
N ARG A 74 12.47 2.63 -32.16
CA ARG A 74 11.90 1.29 -32.27
C ARG A 74 12.52 0.30 -31.27
N VAL A 75 12.76 0.75 -30.05
CA VAL A 75 13.29 -0.10 -28.97
C VAL A 75 12.36 -1.32 -28.78
N PRO A 76 12.90 -2.55 -28.68
CA PRO A 76 12.08 -3.73 -28.43
C PRO A 76 11.37 -3.63 -27.08
N VAL A 77 10.05 -3.45 -27.12
CA VAL A 77 9.26 -3.28 -25.88
C VAL A 77 9.11 -4.61 -25.16
N HIS A 78 8.81 -5.68 -25.90
CA HIS A 78 8.62 -7.01 -25.34
C HIS A 78 9.67 -7.99 -25.89
N ALA A 79 10.50 -8.50 -25.00
CA ALA A 79 11.50 -9.51 -25.30
C ALA A 79 11.58 -10.51 -24.14
N GLN A 80 10.48 -11.20 -23.86
CA GLN A 80 10.38 -12.17 -22.76
C GLN A 80 11.42 -13.28 -22.89
N PHE A 81 11.89 -13.79 -21.75
CA PHE A 81 12.97 -14.76 -21.65
C PHE A 81 14.29 -14.31 -22.30
N SER A 82 14.56 -13.00 -22.28
CA SER A 82 15.84 -12.41 -22.66
C SER A 82 16.38 -11.51 -21.56
N LEU A 83 17.60 -10.99 -21.73
CA LEU A 83 18.16 -10.02 -20.80
C LEU A 83 17.42 -8.69 -20.87
N HIS A 84 17.12 -8.12 -19.71
CA HIS A 84 16.47 -6.82 -19.54
C HIS A 84 17.41 -5.83 -18.83
N PRO A 85 18.41 -5.23 -19.51
CA PRO A 85 19.42 -4.38 -18.87
C PRO A 85 18.83 -3.11 -18.22
N TYR A 86 17.70 -2.64 -18.73
CA TYR A 86 17.02 -1.44 -18.18
C TYR A 86 16.34 -1.74 -16.84
N ALA A 87 15.79 -2.94 -16.66
CA ALA A 87 15.24 -3.39 -15.40
C ALA A 87 16.34 -3.51 -14.34
N GLU A 88 17.51 -4.04 -14.71
CA GLU A 88 18.68 -4.10 -13.83
C GLU A 88 19.15 -2.70 -13.42
N THR A 89 19.13 -1.73 -14.34
CA THR A 89 19.46 -0.33 -14.03
C THR A 89 18.51 0.26 -12.99
N VAL A 90 17.20 0.03 -13.12
CA VAL A 90 16.20 0.47 -12.15
C VAL A 90 16.42 -0.21 -10.79
N ALA A 91 16.62 -1.53 -10.79
CA ALA A 91 16.86 -2.29 -9.56
C ALA A 91 18.11 -1.80 -8.80
N ARG A 92 19.22 -1.56 -9.50
CA ARG A 92 20.45 -1.03 -8.91
C ARG A 92 20.25 0.35 -8.31
N ARG A 93 19.59 1.28 -9.01
CA ARG A 93 19.29 2.63 -8.50
C ARG A 93 18.39 2.60 -7.28
N LEU A 94 17.36 1.76 -7.29
CA LEU A 94 16.49 1.59 -6.13
C LEU A 94 17.28 1.04 -4.94
N ASN A 95 18.21 0.11 -5.13
CA ASN A 95 19.08 -0.37 -4.06
C ASN A 95 19.98 0.75 -3.50
N GLU A 96 20.60 1.55 -4.36
CA GLU A 96 21.42 2.71 -3.93
C GLU A 96 20.59 3.67 -3.04
N ILE A 97 19.36 3.95 -3.44
CA ILE A 97 18.43 4.80 -2.69
C ILE A 97 18.03 4.14 -1.36
N LEU A 98 17.63 2.86 -1.40
CA LEU A 98 17.22 2.13 -0.19
C LEU A 98 18.38 2.05 0.82
N HIS A 99 19.59 1.74 0.39
CA HIS A 99 20.76 1.71 1.28
C HIS A 99 20.99 3.06 1.97
N ARG A 100 20.88 4.17 1.22
CA ARG A 100 20.98 5.51 1.77
C ARG A 100 19.88 5.79 2.79
N ASP A 101 18.62 5.49 2.43
CA ASP A 101 17.43 5.89 3.21
C ASP A 101 17.21 4.99 4.43
N THR A 102 17.55 3.71 4.35
CA THR A 102 17.37 2.76 5.46
C THR A 102 18.63 2.58 6.30
N GLY A 103 19.81 2.90 5.75
CA GLY A 103 21.11 2.61 6.37
C GLY A 103 21.44 1.10 6.42
N ASP A 104 20.67 0.23 5.73
CA ASP A 104 20.93 -1.20 5.61
C ASP A 104 21.68 -1.46 4.28
N PRO A 105 22.92 -1.99 4.29
CA PRO A 105 23.68 -2.26 3.08
C PRO A 105 23.26 -3.56 2.38
N GLY A 106 22.35 -4.33 2.97
CA GLY A 106 21.89 -5.59 2.39
C GLY A 106 21.12 -5.37 1.09
N PRO A 107 21.39 -6.16 0.02
CA PRO A 107 20.71 -5.96 -1.25
C PRO A 107 19.23 -6.37 -1.20
N TYR A 108 18.44 -5.66 -1.98
CA TYR A 108 17.03 -5.98 -2.25
C TYR A 108 16.89 -6.50 -3.68
N THR A 109 16.33 -7.69 -3.83
CA THR A 109 15.96 -8.24 -5.14
C THR A 109 14.68 -7.60 -5.63
N ALA A 110 14.66 -7.15 -6.88
CA ALA A 110 13.52 -6.50 -7.51
C ALA A 110 12.68 -7.49 -8.33
N VAL A 111 11.37 -7.51 -8.09
CA VAL A 111 10.39 -8.22 -8.91
C VAL A 111 9.42 -7.17 -9.47
N PHE A 112 9.44 -7.00 -10.79
CA PHE A 112 8.66 -5.97 -11.47
C PHE A 112 7.22 -6.41 -11.71
N ALA A 113 6.31 -5.44 -11.70
CA ALA A 113 4.89 -5.56 -11.93
C ALA A 113 4.38 -4.36 -12.75
N ASN A 114 3.09 -4.34 -13.11
CA ASN A 114 2.49 -3.23 -13.89
C ASN A 114 1.70 -2.26 -13.00
N SER A 115 1.28 -2.69 -11.84
CA SER A 115 0.47 -1.91 -10.89
C SER A 115 0.88 -2.16 -9.44
N GLY A 116 0.55 -1.21 -8.55
CA GLY A 116 0.79 -1.37 -7.12
C GLY A 116 0.12 -2.61 -6.54
N ALA A 117 -1.11 -2.90 -6.95
CA ALA A 117 -1.82 -4.11 -6.51
C ALA A 117 -1.09 -5.40 -6.92
N GLU A 118 -0.55 -5.48 -8.16
CA GLU A 118 0.26 -6.62 -8.59
C GLU A 118 1.55 -6.75 -7.77
N ALA A 119 2.20 -5.64 -7.45
CA ALA A 119 3.42 -5.66 -6.64
C ALA A 119 3.14 -6.06 -5.18
N VAL A 120 1.99 -5.68 -4.59
CA VAL A 120 1.52 -6.19 -3.29
C VAL A 120 1.25 -7.69 -3.38
N GLU A 121 0.59 -8.18 -4.42
CA GLU A 121 0.38 -9.63 -4.65
C GLU A 121 1.72 -10.38 -4.72
N ALA A 122 2.72 -9.80 -5.40
CA ALA A 122 4.07 -10.37 -5.46
C ALA A 122 4.70 -10.48 -4.06
N ALA A 123 4.58 -9.42 -3.24
CA ALA A 123 5.12 -9.41 -1.89
C ALA A 123 4.45 -10.46 -0.98
N VAL A 124 3.12 -10.54 -1.02
CA VAL A 124 2.35 -11.53 -0.26
C VAL A 124 2.68 -12.95 -0.70
N LYS A 125 2.72 -13.21 -2.01
CA LYS A 125 3.09 -14.55 -2.55
C LYS A 125 4.50 -14.95 -2.16
N HIS A 126 5.47 -14.01 -2.22
CA HIS A 126 6.84 -14.28 -1.81
C HIS A 126 6.95 -14.54 -0.31
N ALA A 127 6.26 -13.75 0.52
CA ALA A 127 6.25 -13.94 1.97
C ALA A 127 5.64 -15.30 2.35
N GLU A 128 4.58 -15.73 1.65
CA GLU A 128 3.99 -17.07 1.85
C GLU A 128 4.93 -18.19 1.40
N LEU A 129 5.65 -18.02 0.30
CA LEU A 129 6.67 -18.96 -0.13
C LEU A 129 7.78 -19.10 0.94
N ASP A 130 8.29 -17.97 1.47
CA ASP A 130 9.30 -17.97 2.55
C ASP A 130 8.78 -18.69 3.80
N ARG A 131 7.53 -18.37 4.22
CA ARG A 131 6.86 -19.01 5.35
C ARG A 131 6.73 -20.54 5.14
N GLY A 132 6.22 -20.95 3.98
CA GLY A 132 6.02 -22.36 3.64
C GLY A 132 7.32 -23.16 3.62
N LEU A 133 8.39 -22.58 3.04
CA LEU A 133 9.71 -23.22 3.04
C LEU A 133 10.27 -23.35 4.47
N LYS A 134 10.16 -22.32 5.31
CA LYS A 134 10.58 -22.40 6.71
C LYS A 134 9.79 -23.44 7.51
N ALA A 135 8.49 -23.57 7.26
CA ALA A 135 7.68 -24.62 7.88
C ALA A 135 8.13 -26.03 7.43
N ALA A 136 8.40 -26.21 6.15
CA ALA A 136 8.91 -27.49 5.61
C ALA A 136 10.30 -27.82 6.18
N GLU A 137 11.22 -26.86 6.26
CA GLU A 137 12.54 -27.01 6.88
C GLU A 137 12.43 -27.42 8.37
N LEU A 138 11.47 -26.82 9.10
CA LEU A 138 11.19 -27.20 10.49
C LEU A 138 10.69 -28.64 10.60
N LEU A 139 9.72 -29.03 9.80
CA LEU A 139 9.18 -30.40 9.83
C LEU A 139 10.23 -31.44 9.48
N ALA A 140 11.08 -31.18 8.47
CA ALA A 140 12.20 -32.07 8.15
C ALA A 140 13.19 -32.24 9.32
N ARG A 141 13.48 -31.16 10.05
CA ARG A 141 14.30 -31.21 11.28
C ARG A 141 13.64 -32.05 12.37
N ILE A 142 12.33 -31.92 12.56
CA ILE A 142 11.56 -32.72 13.53
C ILE A 142 11.57 -34.20 13.14
N ASP A 143 11.51 -34.54 11.85
CA ASP A 143 11.64 -35.91 11.37
C ASP A 143 13.04 -36.49 11.72
N GLU A 144 14.11 -35.70 11.56
CA GLU A 144 15.46 -36.11 11.98
C GLU A 144 15.56 -36.27 13.53
N GLU A 145 14.92 -35.42 14.30
CA GLU A 145 14.83 -35.56 15.77
C GLU A 145 14.12 -36.86 16.15
N THR A 146 13.00 -37.18 15.47
CA THR A 146 12.23 -38.41 15.65
C THR A 146 13.08 -39.65 15.32
N ASP A 147 13.86 -39.61 14.25
CA ASP A 147 14.78 -40.73 13.90
C ASP A 147 15.91 -40.89 14.93
N ARG A 148 16.44 -39.79 15.49
CA ARG A 148 17.41 -39.85 16.60
C ARG A 148 16.80 -40.48 17.84
N ALA A 149 15.59 -40.07 18.22
CA ALA A 149 14.86 -40.62 19.35
C ALA A 149 14.54 -42.10 19.16
N ARG A 150 14.15 -42.53 17.94
CA ARG A 150 13.91 -43.94 17.57
C ARG A 150 15.15 -44.82 17.79
N ARG A 151 16.32 -44.32 17.41
CA ARG A 151 17.59 -45.02 17.68
C ARG A 151 17.86 -45.14 19.16
N ALA A 152 17.71 -44.03 19.93
CA ALA A 152 17.93 -44.03 21.36
C ALA A 152 16.99 -45.02 22.09
N VAL A 153 15.72 -45.13 21.70
CA VAL A 153 14.80 -46.11 22.31
C VAL A 153 15.24 -47.55 22.01
N ARG A 154 15.75 -47.86 20.81
CA ARG A 154 16.34 -49.17 20.52
C ARG A 154 17.57 -49.49 21.40
N ASP A 155 18.31 -48.45 21.77
CA ASP A 155 19.50 -48.54 22.63
C ASP A 155 19.13 -48.48 24.15
N GLY A 156 17.84 -48.52 24.48
CA GLY A 156 17.34 -48.64 25.84
C GLY A 156 16.83 -47.35 26.49
N ALA A 157 16.73 -46.23 25.75
CA ALA A 157 16.09 -45.01 26.26
C ALA A 157 14.59 -45.22 26.50
N VAL A 158 14.03 -44.54 27.47
CA VAL A 158 12.62 -44.64 27.84
C VAL A 158 11.88 -43.36 27.52
N LEU A 159 10.58 -43.46 27.21
CA LEU A 159 9.73 -42.29 26.95
C LEU A 159 9.44 -41.56 28.28
N SER A 160 9.48 -40.24 28.29
CA SER A 160 9.01 -39.39 29.37
C SER A 160 7.51 -39.58 29.66
N ALA A 161 7.04 -39.11 30.79
CA ALA A 161 5.62 -39.15 31.11
C ALA A 161 4.78 -38.33 30.12
N ALA A 162 5.31 -37.22 29.58
CA ALA A 162 4.67 -36.39 28.58
C ALA A 162 4.59 -37.11 27.22
N ALA A 163 5.69 -37.72 26.79
CA ALA A 163 5.75 -38.49 25.55
C ALA A 163 4.80 -39.72 25.57
N ARG A 164 4.76 -40.42 26.70
CA ARG A 164 3.81 -41.57 26.89
C ARG A 164 2.35 -41.17 26.84
N ARG A 165 1.99 -39.97 27.39
CA ARG A 165 0.61 -39.46 27.30
C ARG A 165 0.24 -39.15 25.86
N LEU A 166 1.13 -38.56 25.06
CA LEU A 166 0.89 -38.26 23.67
C LEU A 166 0.78 -39.55 22.82
N ALA A 167 1.51 -40.61 23.19
CA ALA A 167 1.41 -41.94 22.56
C ALA A 167 0.10 -42.69 22.95
N ASP A 168 -0.76 -42.12 23.80
CA ASP A 168 -2.00 -42.75 24.30
C ASP A 168 -1.77 -44.15 24.89
N GLY A 169 -0.67 -44.31 25.63
CA GLY A 169 -0.26 -45.58 26.25
C GLY A 169 0.38 -46.56 25.25
N GLY A 170 0.59 -46.20 24.01
CA GLY A 170 1.28 -46.98 22.99
C GLY A 170 2.81 -46.90 23.09
N ASP A 171 3.45 -47.48 22.10
CA ASP A 171 4.92 -47.54 21.95
C ASP A 171 5.48 -46.25 21.30
N PHE A 172 6.78 -46.27 20.97
CA PHE A 172 7.46 -45.17 20.29
C PHE A 172 6.85 -44.87 18.91
N GLU A 173 6.45 -45.89 18.14
CA GLU A 173 5.89 -45.66 16.79
C GLU A 173 4.49 -45.01 16.89
N SER A 174 3.71 -45.32 17.93
CA SER A 174 2.48 -44.61 18.24
C SER A 174 2.72 -43.13 18.54
N LEU A 175 3.77 -42.81 19.31
CA LEU A 175 4.21 -41.43 19.57
C LEU A 175 4.62 -40.72 18.27
N ALA A 176 5.45 -41.35 17.44
CA ALA A 176 5.94 -40.78 16.17
C ALA A 176 4.78 -40.49 15.21
N ALA A 177 3.81 -41.42 15.10
CA ALA A 177 2.62 -41.23 14.29
C ALA A 177 1.75 -40.07 14.79
N ALA A 178 1.53 -39.95 16.11
CA ALA A 178 0.76 -38.87 16.72
C ALA A 178 1.41 -37.51 16.50
N LEU A 179 2.74 -37.40 16.65
CA LEU A 179 3.52 -36.20 16.38
C LEU A 179 3.40 -35.77 14.91
N THR A 180 3.63 -36.70 13.98
CA THR A 180 3.53 -36.41 12.54
C THR A 180 2.12 -35.92 12.18
N ALA A 181 1.07 -36.59 12.66
CA ALA A 181 -0.30 -36.18 12.40
C ALA A 181 -0.64 -34.79 12.96
N ALA A 182 -0.25 -34.53 14.22
CA ALA A 182 -0.49 -33.24 14.86
C ALA A 182 0.26 -32.08 14.18
N ASN A 183 1.53 -32.28 13.83
CA ASN A 183 2.35 -31.27 13.18
C ASN A 183 1.85 -30.99 11.75
N ARG A 184 1.46 -32.02 10.99
CA ARG A 184 0.89 -31.86 9.65
C ARG A 184 -0.41 -31.07 9.71
N ALA A 185 -1.36 -31.41 10.59
CA ALA A 185 -2.61 -30.69 10.75
C ALA A 185 -2.39 -29.20 11.05
N ARG A 186 -1.40 -28.87 11.91
CA ARG A 186 -1.05 -27.47 12.21
C ARG A 186 -0.38 -26.75 11.05
N ALA A 187 0.48 -27.42 10.30
CA ALA A 187 1.15 -26.84 9.13
C ALA A 187 0.19 -26.59 7.96
N GLU A 188 -0.91 -27.34 7.86
CA GLU A 188 -1.97 -27.18 6.87
C GLU A 188 -2.97 -26.05 7.23
N GLU A 189 -2.91 -25.49 8.45
CA GLU A 189 -3.71 -24.30 8.79
C GLU A 189 -3.35 -23.14 7.83
N PRO A 190 -4.36 -22.37 7.34
CA PRO A 190 -4.10 -21.23 6.47
C PRO A 190 -3.12 -20.22 7.09
N PRO A 191 -2.25 -19.60 6.27
CA PRO A 191 -1.37 -18.53 6.74
C PRO A 191 -2.18 -17.32 7.24
N VAL A 192 -1.59 -16.55 8.13
CA VAL A 192 -2.20 -15.33 8.64
C VAL A 192 -1.49 -14.11 8.06
N LEU A 193 -2.26 -13.27 7.40
CA LEU A 193 -1.88 -11.94 6.97
C LEU A 193 -2.38 -10.91 7.97
N LEU A 194 -1.54 -9.94 8.30
CA LEU A 194 -1.89 -8.80 9.12
C LEU A 194 -1.88 -7.51 8.28
N ALA A 195 -2.82 -6.61 8.52
CA ALA A 195 -2.81 -5.27 7.98
C ALA A 195 -3.36 -4.27 9.00
N LEU A 196 -3.10 -2.97 8.82
CA LEU A 196 -3.63 -1.96 9.71
C LEU A 196 -5.06 -1.57 9.32
N THR A 197 -5.89 -1.25 10.33
CA THR A 197 -7.20 -0.64 10.07
C THR A 197 -7.04 0.65 9.27
N GLY A 198 -7.90 0.88 8.29
CA GLY A 198 -7.79 1.99 7.35
C GLY A 198 -6.87 1.72 6.16
N GLY A 199 -6.10 0.62 6.14
CA GLY A 199 -5.18 0.28 5.06
C GLY A 199 -5.88 0.02 3.72
N PHE A 200 -5.19 0.37 2.62
CA PHE A 200 -5.61 0.09 1.26
C PHE A 200 -4.43 -0.42 0.43
N HIS A 201 -4.49 -1.68 0.00
CA HIS A 201 -3.38 -2.36 -0.66
C HIS A 201 -3.74 -2.89 -2.07
N GLY A 202 -4.86 -2.46 -2.61
CA GLY A 202 -5.32 -2.82 -3.95
C GLY A 202 -6.64 -3.58 -3.96
N LYS A 203 -7.07 -4.00 -5.14
CA LYS A 203 -8.37 -4.66 -5.39
C LYS A 203 -8.25 -5.96 -6.19
N LEU A 204 -7.06 -6.55 -6.33
CA LEU A 204 -6.91 -7.91 -6.85
C LEU A 204 -7.29 -8.92 -5.76
N VAL A 205 -7.38 -10.19 -6.10
CA VAL A 205 -7.97 -11.22 -5.23
C VAL A 205 -7.29 -11.31 -3.85
N GLY A 206 -5.97 -11.33 -3.79
CA GLY A 206 -5.21 -11.35 -2.53
C GLY A 206 -5.13 -9.98 -1.89
N SER A 207 -4.76 -8.96 -2.66
CA SER A 207 -4.56 -7.60 -2.14
C SER A 207 -5.86 -6.95 -1.64
N VAL A 208 -7.04 -7.32 -2.17
CA VAL A 208 -8.32 -6.84 -1.66
C VAL A 208 -8.59 -7.31 -0.23
N GLN A 209 -8.06 -8.47 0.16
CA GLN A 209 -8.20 -8.98 1.55
C GLN A 209 -7.43 -8.11 2.55
N LEU A 210 -6.37 -7.41 2.10
CA LEU A 210 -5.58 -6.48 2.88
C LEU A 210 -6.18 -5.06 2.93
N THR A 211 -7.21 -4.78 2.11
CA THR A 211 -7.91 -3.50 2.09
C THR A 211 -8.99 -3.50 3.17
N HIS A 212 -8.89 -2.58 4.14
CA HIS A 212 -9.74 -2.57 5.34
C HIS A 212 -11.22 -2.32 5.02
N ASN A 213 -11.51 -1.51 3.99
CA ASN A 213 -12.89 -1.14 3.65
C ASN A 213 -13.76 -2.37 3.34
N PRO A 214 -14.77 -2.72 4.17
CA PRO A 214 -15.56 -3.93 4.01
C PRO A 214 -16.42 -3.91 2.73
N VAL A 215 -16.86 -2.74 2.27
CA VAL A 215 -17.64 -2.61 1.02
C VAL A 215 -16.87 -3.15 -0.18
N VAL A 216 -15.56 -2.97 -0.18
CA VAL A 216 -14.67 -3.42 -1.26
C VAL A 216 -14.25 -4.87 -1.07
N ARG A 217 -14.03 -5.31 0.17
CA ARG A 217 -13.44 -6.62 0.51
C ARG A 217 -14.46 -7.75 0.66
N GLU A 218 -15.53 -7.53 1.43
CA GLU A 218 -16.45 -8.60 1.84
C GLU A 218 -17.07 -9.39 0.68
N PRO A 219 -17.42 -8.79 -0.48
CA PRO A 219 -17.92 -9.54 -1.62
C PRO A 219 -16.97 -10.63 -2.14
N PHE A 220 -15.68 -10.50 -1.87
CA PHE A 220 -14.61 -11.37 -2.40
C PHE A 220 -13.87 -12.17 -1.32
N ARG A 221 -14.33 -12.14 -0.06
CA ARG A 221 -13.61 -12.76 1.05
C ARG A 221 -13.39 -14.27 0.89
N ALA A 222 -14.26 -14.95 0.15
CA ALA A 222 -14.14 -16.38 -0.08
C ALA A 222 -13.08 -16.80 -1.11
N LEU A 223 -12.46 -15.83 -1.80
CA LEU A 223 -11.54 -16.11 -2.91
C LEU A 223 -10.08 -16.16 -2.50
N ALA A 224 -9.72 -15.75 -1.28
CA ALA A 224 -8.33 -15.73 -0.81
C ALA A 224 -8.24 -15.88 0.71
N ALA A 225 -7.03 -16.07 1.23
CA ALA A 225 -6.75 -16.14 2.66
C ALA A 225 -7.21 -14.86 3.37
N PRO A 226 -7.88 -14.97 4.53
CA PRO A 226 -8.36 -13.81 5.28
C PRO A 226 -7.18 -13.01 5.86
N CYS A 227 -7.37 -11.69 5.98
CA CYS A 227 -6.47 -10.80 6.69
C CYS A 227 -7.06 -10.43 8.05
N ARG A 228 -6.23 -10.39 9.08
CA ARG A 228 -6.57 -9.85 10.38
C ARG A 228 -6.14 -8.39 10.45
N PHE A 229 -7.09 -7.49 10.70
CA PHE A 229 -6.81 -6.07 10.85
C PHE A 229 -6.50 -5.72 12.29
N VAL A 230 -5.46 -4.89 12.45
CA VAL A 230 -4.99 -4.40 13.74
C VAL A 230 -5.13 -2.86 13.76
N PRO A 231 -5.61 -2.26 14.85
CA PRO A 231 -5.66 -0.81 14.95
C PRO A 231 -4.28 -0.17 14.73
N ALA A 232 -4.23 0.88 13.90
CA ALA A 232 -3.02 1.69 13.75
C ALA A 232 -2.74 2.43 15.06
N GLU A 233 -1.46 2.70 15.35
CA GLU A 233 -0.98 3.40 16.56
C GLU A 233 -1.27 2.65 17.89
N ASP A 234 -1.60 1.35 17.82
CA ASP A 234 -1.82 0.48 18.99
C ASP A 234 -0.86 -0.72 18.98
N PRO A 235 0.35 -0.59 19.55
CA PRO A 235 1.32 -1.69 19.61
C PRO A 235 0.85 -2.85 20.49
N ALA A 236 0.01 -2.59 21.50
CA ALA A 236 -0.52 -3.65 22.37
C ALA A 236 -1.49 -4.56 21.61
N ALA A 237 -2.37 -3.97 20.78
CA ALA A 237 -3.26 -4.73 19.91
C ALA A 237 -2.48 -5.57 18.89
N LEU A 238 -1.39 -5.03 18.32
CA LEU A 238 -0.51 -5.79 17.41
C LEU A 238 0.14 -6.98 18.13
N ALA A 239 0.72 -6.76 19.30
CA ALA A 239 1.34 -7.82 20.10
C ALA A 239 0.33 -8.93 20.46
N ALA A 240 -0.89 -8.55 20.88
CA ALA A 240 -1.96 -9.50 21.19
C ALA A 240 -2.37 -10.31 19.96
N ALA A 241 -2.56 -9.64 18.80
CA ALA A 241 -2.90 -10.31 17.56
C ALA A 241 -1.85 -11.34 17.14
N ILE A 242 -0.57 -11.01 17.27
CA ILE A 242 0.54 -11.91 16.97
C ILE A 242 0.60 -13.08 17.97
N ALA A 243 0.38 -12.82 19.26
CA ALA A 243 0.41 -13.84 20.29
C ALA A 243 -0.71 -14.89 20.12
N GLU A 244 -1.91 -14.47 19.71
CA GLU A 244 -3.02 -15.37 19.42
C GLU A 244 -2.76 -16.30 18.23
N GLU A 245 -1.90 -15.89 17.32
CA GLU A 245 -1.50 -16.68 16.14
C GLU A 245 -0.26 -17.54 16.39
N HIS A 246 0.26 -17.58 17.62
CA HIS A 246 1.37 -18.46 17.96
C HIS A 246 0.97 -19.92 17.83
N ARG A 247 1.76 -20.71 17.11
CA ARG A 247 1.57 -22.15 16.96
C ARG A 247 2.89 -22.85 17.24
N THR A 248 2.79 -24.03 17.85
CA THR A 248 3.93 -24.88 18.21
C THR A 248 3.85 -26.19 17.45
N ALA A 249 4.94 -26.59 16.80
CA ALA A 249 5.16 -27.94 16.36
C ALA A 249 5.90 -28.71 17.46
N LEU A 250 5.60 -29.99 17.60
CA LEU A 250 6.24 -30.86 18.59
C LEU A 250 7.33 -31.70 17.92
N GLY A 251 8.53 -31.63 18.49
CA GLY A 251 9.67 -32.49 18.18
C GLY A 251 10.04 -33.40 19.36
N LEU A 252 11.16 -34.08 19.25
CA LEU A 252 11.70 -34.98 20.29
C LEU A 252 13.13 -34.59 20.63
N THR A 253 13.43 -34.60 21.91
CA THR A 253 14.80 -34.49 22.42
C THR A 253 15.18 -35.77 23.20
N VAL A 254 16.47 -36.09 23.20
CA VAL A 254 17.01 -37.25 23.97
C VAL A 254 18.06 -36.72 24.92
N SER A 255 17.83 -36.91 26.22
CA SER A 255 18.78 -36.58 27.26
C SER A 255 18.72 -37.62 28.39
N ASP A 256 19.87 -38.00 28.92
CA ASP A 256 20.02 -38.92 30.05
C ASP A 256 19.19 -40.22 29.93
N GLY A 257 19.21 -40.84 28.72
CA GLY A 257 18.45 -42.05 28.45
C GLY A 257 16.94 -41.88 28.42
N THR A 258 16.44 -40.63 28.33
CA THR A 258 15.00 -40.31 28.28
C THR A 258 14.69 -39.54 26.98
N VAL A 259 13.60 -39.95 26.30
CA VAL A 259 13.03 -39.25 25.15
C VAL A 259 11.90 -38.35 25.66
N ASP A 260 12.02 -37.05 25.44
CA ASP A 260 11.02 -36.06 25.86
C ASP A 260 10.53 -35.20 24.65
N LEU A 261 9.40 -34.50 24.85
CA LEU A 261 8.86 -33.58 23.87
C LEU A 261 9.70 -32.30 23.83
N ALA A 262 9.94 -31.81 22.63
CA ALA A 262 10.53 -30.50 22.37
C ALA A 262 9.51 -29.63 21.62
N GLU A 263 9.41 -28.37 22.00
CA GLU A 263 8.52 -27.42 21.34
C GLU A 263 9.31 -26.54 20.37
N HIS A 264 8.80 -26.41 19.14
CA HIS A 264 9.35 -25.55 18.11
C HIS A 264 8.28 -24.58 17.64
N ARG A 265 8.64 -23.30 17.45
CA ARG A 265 7.74 -22.32 16.90
C ARG A 265 7.45 -22.63 15.42
N LEU A 266 6.18 -22.87 15.09
CA LEU A 266 5.74 -23.10 13.71
C LEU A 266 5.48 -21.75 13.03
N PRO A 267 6.09 -21.45 11.86
CA PRO A 267 5.81 -20.24 11.09
C PRO A 267 4.35 -20.21 10.61
N ARG A 268 3.55 -19.30 11.15
CA ARG A 268 2.14 -19.10 10.77
C ARG A 268 1.89 -17.73 10.16
N LEU A 269 2.56 -16.70 10.68
CA LEU A 269 2.44 -15.34 10.18
C LEU A 269 3.10 -15.24 8.81
N CYS A 270 2.33 -14.81 7.80
CA CYS A 270 2.85 -14.58 6.46
C CYS A 270 3.56 -13.23 6.39
N ALA A 271 2.85 -12.14 6.68
CA ALA A 271 3.41 -10.79 6.75
C ALA A 271 2.45 -9.83 7.45
N LEU A 272 3.02 -8.72 7.96
CA LEU A 272 2.30 -7.48 8.25
C LEU A 272 2.46 -6.52 7.07
N VAL A 273 1.35 -6.09 6.46
CA VAL A 273 1.34 -5.13 5.35
C VAL A 273 0.81 -3.79 5.84
N LEU A 274 1.52 -2.71 5.54
CA LEU A 274 1.16 -1.37 6.00
C LEU A 274 1.64 -0.26 5.07
N GLU A 275 0.94 0.87 5.10
CA GLU A 275 1.34 2.13 4.49
C GLU A 275 1.97 3.04 5.56
N PRO A 276 3.14 3.69 5.33
CA PRO A 276 3.69 4.68 6.27
C PRO A 276 2.81 5.93 6.43
N VAL A 277 2.06 6.26 5.38
CA VAL A 277 0.97 7.24 5.38
C VAL A 277 -0.20 6.56 4.69
N GLN A 278 -1.26 6.25 5.43
CA GLN A 278 -2.45 5.63 4.86
C GLN A 278 -3.16 6.61 3.92
N GLY A 279 -3.17 6.31 2.62
CA GLY A 279 -3.77 7.19 1.62
C GLY A 279 -5.29 7.16 1.67
N GLU A 280 -5.87 6.05 1.29
CA GLU A 280 -7.32 5.87 1.19
C GLU A 280 -8.03 5.80 2.55
N GLY A 281 -7.29 5.57 3.63
CA GLY A 281 -7.75 5.64 5.01
C GLY A 281 -7.91 7.05 5.57
N GLY A 282 -7.70 8.10 4.74
CA GLY A 282 -7.90 9.49 5.12
C GLY A 282 -6.60 10.26 5.36
N VAL A 283 -5.54 9.95 4.64
CA VAL A 283 -4.20 10.58 4.72
C VAL A 283 -3.66 10.60 6.16
N ARG A 284 -3.44 9.43 6.73
CA ARG A 284 -3.04 9.25 8.14
C ARG A 284 -1.57 8.80 8.23
N PRO A 285 -0.63 9.71 8.59
CA PRO A 285 0.75 9.34 8.85
C PRO A 285 0.88 8.48 10.12
N LEU A 286 1.72 7.45 10.07
CA LEU A 286 2.13 6.72 11.26
C LEU A 286 3.19 7.51 12.03
N THR A 287 3.23 7.32 13.36
CA THR A 287 4.24 7.94 14.22
C THR A 287 5.55 7.13 14.26
N ALA A 288 6.67 7.81 14.48
CA ALA A 288 7.97 7.15 14.68
C ALA A 288 7.98 6.27 15.95
N GLY A 289 7.18 6.62 16.96
CA GLY A 289 7.01 5.82 18.16
C GLY A 289 6.38 4.46 17.85
N TYR A 290 5.26 4.47 17.12
CA TYR A 290 4.58 3.25 16.70
C TYR A 290 5.44 2.42 15.75
N ALA A 291 6.10 3.04 14.76
CA ALA A 291 6.97 2.34 13.83
C ALA A 291 8.09 1.56 14.55
N ARG A 292 8.68 2.13 15.60
CA ARG A 292 9.72 1.47 16.41
C ARG A 292 9.18 0.24 17.16
N GLU A 293 8.04 0.38 17.84
CA GLU A 293 7.42 -0.72 18.58
C GLU A 293 6.91 -1.84 17.66
N LEU A 294 6.29 -1.48 16.53
CA LEU A 294 5.86 -2.41 15.50
C LEU A 294 7.03 -3.27 15.00
N GLN A 295 8.16 -2.65 14.67
CA GLN A 295 9.35 -3.38 14.21
C GLN A 295 9.87 -4.34 15.28
N ARG A 296 9.93 -3.90 16.54
CA ARG A 296 10.35 -4.77 17.67
C ARG A 296 9.44 -5.98 17.78
N ILE A 297 8.12 -5.77 17.81
CA ILE A 297 7.12 -6.84 17.94
C ILE A 297 7.20 -7.82 16.75
N CYS A 298 7.31 -7.32 15.53
CA CYS A 298 7.43 -8.14 14.33
C CYS A 298 8.74 -8.95 14.31
N ALA A 299 9.87 -8.34 14.73
CA ALA A 299 11.16 -9.02 14.79
C ALA A 299 11.15 -10.18 15.79
N GLU A 300 10.59 -9.98 17.01
CA GLU A 300 10.43 -11.03 18.03
C GLU A 300 9.55 -12.20 17.53
N ALA A 301 8.63 -11.88 16.62
CA ALA A 301 7.70 -12.84 16.04
C ALA A 301 8.19 -13.51 14.76
N ASP A 302 9.32 -13.11 14.20
CA ASP A 302 9.75 -13.41 12.81
C ASP A 302 8.63 -13.14 11.79
N CYS A 303 7.83 -12.08 12.01
CA CYS A 303 6.78 -11.63 11.11
C CYS A 303 7.37 -10.63 10.11
N PRO A 304 7.41 -10.94 8.81
CA PRO A 304 7.93 -10.01 7.81
C PRO A 304 7.08 -8.74 7.72
N ILE A 305 7.74 -7.60 7.47
CA ILE A 305 7.08 -6.31 7.27
C ILE A 305 7.12 -5.97 5.77
N VAL A 306 5.94 -5.80 5.17
CA VAL A 306 5.76 -5.27 3.82
C VAL A 306 5.36 -3.80 3.93
N VAL A 307 6.24 -2.91 3.51
CA VAL A 307 5.99 -1.47 3.49
C VAL A 307 5.43 -1.07 2.12
N ASP A 308 4.18 -0.69 2.10
CA ASP A 308 3.49 -0.22 0.90
C ASP A 308 3.74 1.30 0.72
N GLU A 309 4.71 1.62 -0.12
CA GLU A 309 5.08 2.99 -0.52
C GLU A 309 4.49 3.39 -1.88
N VAL A 310 3.46 2.69 -2.33
CA VAL A 310 2.83 2.93 -3.64
C VAL A 310 2.35 4.37 -3.77
N GLN A 311 1.80 4.96 -2.72
CA GLN A 311 1.32 6.34 -2.73
C GLN A 311 2.25 7.30 -2.00
N SER A 312 2.81 6.89 -0.88
CA SER A 312 3.63 7.73 0.02
C SER A 312 5.07 7.89 -0.43
N GLY A 313 5.59 6.96 -1.23
CA GLY A 313 6.96 6.96 -1.70
C GLY A 313 7.26 7.90 -2.87
N MET A 314 8.42 7.73 -3.46
CA MET A 314 8.88 8.45 -4.65
C MET A 314 9.00 9.97 -4.44
N GLY A 315 9.29 10.41 -3.20
CA GLY A 315 9.46 11.83 -2.89
C GLY A 315 8.20 12.56 -2.46
N ARG A 316 7.03 11.93 -2.57
CA ARG A 316 5.71 12.53 -2.28
C ARG A 316 5.66 13.18 -0.90
N THR A 317 6.24 12.56 0.11
CA THR A 317 6.20 13.01 1.50
C THR A 317 7.43 13.81 1.94
N GLY A 318 8.30 14.22 1.00
CA GLY A 318 9.51 14.99 1.28
C GLY A 318 10.78 14.14 1.43
N SER A 319 10.67 12.81 1.32
CA SER A 319 11.77 11.84 1.25
C SER A 319 11.42 10.78 0.21
N PHE A 320 12.41 10.05 -0.34
CA PHE A 320 12.10 9.00 -1.32
C PHE A 320 11.18 7.94 -0.74
N LEU A 321 11.48 7.46 0.48
CA LEU A 321 10.60 6.60 1.26
C LEU A 321 9.97 7.39 2.41
N ALA A 322 8.65 7.40 2.54
CA ALA A 322 7.97 7.97 3.69
C ALA A 322 8.33 7.22 5.00
N SER A 323 8.54 5.91 4.90
CA SER A 323 8.95 5.04 6.00
C SER A 323 10.30 5.43 6.60
N SER A 324 11.27 5.85 5.79
CA SER A 324 12.59 6.26 6.30
C SER A 324 12.51 7.43 7.27
N ALA A 325 11.59 8.34 7.03
CA ALA A 325 11.40 9.54 7.85
C ALA A 325 10.81 9.26 9.24
N ILE A 326 10.26 8.07 9.47
CA ILE A 326 9.78 7.59 10.79
C ILE A 326 10.62 6.44 11.33
N GLY A 327 11.75 6.11 10.67
CA GLY A 327 12.65 5.03 11.06
C GLY A 327 12.05 3.62 10.86
N LEU A 328 11.02 3.48 10.02
CA LEU A 328 10.43 2.20 9.67
C LEU A 328 11.24 1.52 8.56
N ARG A 329 11.62 0.27 8.76
CA ARG A 329 12.31 -0.58 7.80
C ARG A 329 11.46 -1.79 7.47
N GLY A 330 11.37 -2.13 6.18
CA GLY A 330 10.65 -3.29 5.68
C GLY A 330 11.58 -4.42 5.25
N ASP A 331 11.11 -5.65 5.39
CA ASP A 331 11.67 -6.79 4.67
C ASP A 331 11.32 -6.70 3.18
N TYR A 332 10.20 -6.04 2.87
CA TYR A 332 9.71 -5.77 1.53
C TYR A 332 9.33 -4.29 1.40
N TYR A 333 9.58 -3.74 0.21
CA TYR A 333 9.04 -2.44 -0.21
C TYR A 333 8.26 -2.60 -1.51
N VAL A 334 7.13 -1.92 -1.61
CA VAL A 334 6.29 -1.89 -2.81
C VAL A 334 6.23 -0.46 -3.34
N LEU A 335 6.65 -0.25 -4.58
CA LEU A 335 6.65 1.04 -5.26
C LEU A 335 5.85 0.94 -6.57
N ALA A 336 5.11 2.01 -6.91
CA ALA A 336 4.36 2.11 -8.16
C ALA A 336 4.03 3.58 -8.47
N LYS A 337 2.89 3.85 -9.10
CA LYS A 337 2.35 5.21 -9.35
C LYS A 337 3.41 6.14 -9.94
N SER A 338 4.01 7.02 -9.13
CA SER A 338 5.03 7.98 -9.55
C SER A 338 6.26 7.33 -10.20
N LEU A 339 6.52 6.03 -9.97
CA LEU A 339 7.62 5.31 -10.61
C LEU A 339 7.52 5.33 -12.14
N GLY A 340 6.31 5.35 -12.68
CA GLY A 340 6.05 5.47 -14.11
C GLY A 340 6.08 6.91 -14.66
N GLY A 341 6.51 7.90 -13.89
CA GLY A 341 6.63 9.30 -14.31
C GLY A 341 5.32 9.95 -14.76
N GLY A 342 4.16 9.41 -14.30
CA GLY A 342 2.84 9.85 -14.74
C GLY A 342 2.45 9.40 -16.16
N LEU A 343 3.28 8.62 -16.85
CA LEU A 343 3.08 8.19 -18.24
C LEU A 343 3.04 6.66 -18.39
N ALA A 344 4.02 5.96 -17.83
CA ALA A 344 4.18 4.52 -17.99
C ALA A 344 3.56 3.74 -16.82
N LYS A 345 3.24 2.47 -17.07
CA LYS A 345 2.85 1.52 -16.02
C LYS A 345 4.11 0.88 -15.47
N ALA A 346 4.50 1.25 -14.28
CA ALA A 346 5.68 0.70 -13.61
C ALA A 346 5.36 0.45 -12.13
N ALA A 347 5.68 -0.73 -11.68
CA ALA A 347 5.63 -1.11 -10.28
C ALA A 347 6.71 -2.13 -9.96
N VAL A 348 7.12 -2.21 -8.72
CA VAL A 348 8.15 -3.14 -8.26
C VAL A 348 7.90 -3.54 -6.82
N MET A 349 8.10 -4.81 -6.53
CA MET A 349 8.31 -5.35 -5.20
C MET A 349 9.82 -5.54 -5.01
N LEU A 350 10.35 -5.03 -3.92
CA LEU A 350 11.73 -5.18 -3.50
C LEU A 350 11.75 -6.06 -2.26
N VAL A 351 12.50 -7.15 -2.28
CA VAL A 351 12.63 -8.07 -1.15
C VAL A 351 14.06 -8.09 -0.65
N HIS A 352 14.25 -7.89 0.65
CA HIS A 352 15.57 -7.93 1.29
C HIS A 352 16.19 -9.33 1.18
N HIS A 353 17.52 -9.42 0.92
CA HIS A 353 18.26 -10.66 0.67
C HIS A 353 18.05 -11.74 1.75
N ARG A 354 17.84 -11.36 3.02
CA ARG A 354 17.57 -12.32 4.13
C ARG A 354 16.28 -13.11 3.96
N ARG A 355 15.31 -12.54 3.23
CA ARG A 355 14.01 -13.18 2.94
C ARG A 355 13.93 -13.75 1.55
N HIS A 356 14.78 -13.28 0.63
CA HIS A 356 14.70 -13.66 -0.78
C HIS A 356 14.83 -15.18 -0.98
N ARG A 357 13.89 -15.72 -1.75
CA ARG A 357 13.87 -17.14 -2.15
C ARG A 357 14.14 -17.24 -3.65
N PRO A 358 15.32 -17.75 -4.06
CA PRO A 358 15.67 -17.89 -5.47
C PRO A 358 14.65 -18.70 -6.26
N GLY A 359 14.39 -18.29 -7.49
CA GLY A 359 13.43 -18.95 -8.37
C GLY A 359 11.98 -18.47 -8.24
N PHE A 360 11.69 -17.53 -7.34
CA PHE A 360 10.35 -16.94 -7.22
C PHE A 360 9.88 -16.31 -8.54
N GLU A 361 10.80 -15.75 -9.33
CA GLU A 361 10.54 -15.14 -10.63
C GLU A 361 9.97 -16.13 -11.68
N LEU A 362 10.16 -17.42 -11.46
CA LEU A 362 9.53 -18.47 -12.29
C LEU A 362 8.09 -18.78 -11.82
N LEU A 363 7.78 -18.50 -10.56
CA LEU A 363 6.46 -18.74 -9.96
C LEU A 363 5.54 -17.50 -10.06
N HIS A 364 6.13 -16.33 -10.26
CA HIS A 364 5.40 -15.05 -10.36
C HIS A 364 6.00 -14.17 -11.45
N SER A 365 5.22 -13.92 -12.49
CA SER A 365 5.61 -13.04 -13.60
C SER A 365 4.37 -12.42 -14.23
N SER A 366 4.57 -11.37 -15.03
CA SER A 366 3.55 -10.75 -15.88
C SER A 366 4.18 -10.45 -17.24
N THR A 367 3.43 -10.67 -18.31
CA THR A 367 3.91 -10.48 -19.68
C THR A 367 4.42 -9.07 -19.96
N PHE A 368 3.78 -8.06 -19.37
CA PHE A 368 4.14 -6.64 -19.59
C PHE A 368 5.04 -6.06 -18.49
N ALA A 369 5.32 -6.80 -17.43
CA ALA A 369 6.21 -6.31 -16.39
C ALA A 369 7.66 -6.21 -16.92
N LYS A 370 8.39 -5.19 -16.47
CA LYS A 370 9.77 -4.88 -16.89
C LYS A 370 9.96 -4.69 -18.40
N ASP A 371 8.93 -4.29 -19.13
CA ASP A 371 9.09 -3.90 -20.53
C ASP A 371 10.09 -2.74 -20.66
N ALA A 372 10.75 -2.65 -21.83
CA ALA A 372 11.83 -1.67 -22.03
C ALA A 372 11.32 -0.22 -21.94
N PHE A 373 10.11 0.05 -22.44
CA PHE A 373 9.54 1.40 -22.41
C PHE A 373 9.28 1.85 -20.96
N SER A 374 8.56 1.05 -20.18
CA SER A 374 8.22 1.39 -18.79
C SER A 374 9.44 1.47 -17.88
N THR A 375 10.43 0.58 -18.05
CA THR A 375 11.66 0.59 -17.24
C THR A 375 12.59 1.76 -17.58
N LEU A 376 12.69 2.17 -18.85
CA LEU A 376 13.45 3.37 -19.23
C LEU A 376 12.81 4.66 -18.70
N ILE A 377 11.48 4.76 -18.77
CA ILE A 377 10.73 5.87 -18.14
C ILE A 377 10.94 5.87 -16.63
N ALA A 378 10.86 4.71 -15.98
CA ALA A 378 11.11 4.60 -14.54
C ALA A 378 12.54 5.03 -14.17
N ALA A 379 13.54 4.59 -14.94
CA ALA A 379 14.93 5.01 -14.72
C ALA A 379 15.08 6.54 -14.84
N ARG A 380 14.47 7.16 -15.87
CA ARG A 380 14.49 8.62 -16.03
C ARG A 380 13.75 9.33 -14.91
N THR A 381 12.65 8.77 -14.42
CA THR A 381 11.92 9.32 -13.29
C THR A 381 12.79 9.33 -12.03
N LEU A 382 13.52 8.25 -11.75
CA LEU A 382 14.49 8.19 -10.65
C LEU A 382 15.60 9.23 -10.82
N ASP A 383 16.15 9.41 -12.04
CA ASP A 383 17.14 10.45 -12.32
C ASP A 383 16.64 11.85 -11.99
N LEU A 384 15.41 12.17 -12.41
CA LEU A 384 14.81 13.48 -12.15
C LEU A 384 14.54 13.72 -10.67
N LEU A 385 14.17 12.69 -9.92
CA LEU A 385 13.93 12.80 -8.48
C LEU A 385 15.23 12.92 -7.68
N GLU A 386 16.28 12.21 -8.08
CA GLU A 386 17.60 12.22 -7.43
C GLU A 386 18.48 13.41 -7.87
N ALA A 387 18.11 14.12 -8.93
CA ALA A 387 18.86 15.26 -9.42
C ALA A 387 19.10 16.31 -8.32
N ASP A 388 20.26 16.99 -8.39
CA ASP A 388 20.67 18.05 -7.46
C ASP A 388 20.59 17.61 -5.97
N GLY A 389 21.00 16.37 -5.70
CA GLY A 389 21.00 15.79 -4.37
C GLY A 389 19.58 15.68 -3.77
N GLY A 390 18.61 15.30 -4.57
CA GLY A 390 17.22 15.14 -4.13
C GLY A 390 16.47 16.46 -3.95
N ALA A 391 16.75 17.46 -4.77
CA ALA A 391 16.09 18.78 -4.71
C ALA A 391 14.55 18.65 -4.79
N ARG A 392 14.05 17.66 -5.52
CA ARG A 392 12.59 17.41 -5.63
C ARG A 392 11.95 17.00 -4.30
N TYR A 393 12.68 16.27 -3.47
CA TYR A 393 12.22 15.89 -2.13
C TYR A 393 12.09 17.12 -1.23
N ARG A 394 13.11 18.00 -1.26
CA ARG A 394 13.06 19.27 -0.53
C ARG A 394 11.91 20.16 -1.00
N GLN A 395 11.70 20.26 -2.32
CA GLN A 395 10.57 21.00 -2.88
C GLN A 395 9.21 20.41 -2.41
N ALA A 396 9.09 19.08 -2.38
CA ALA A 396 7.87 18.44 -1.88
C ALA A 396 7.62 18.75 -0.40
N ALA A 397 8.65 18.75 0.43
CA ALA A 397 8.56 19.12 1.84
C ALA A 397 8.16 20.60 1.99
N GLU A 398 8.90 21.53 1.38
CA GLU A 398 8.66 22.97 1.48
C GLU A 398 7.29 23.41 0.98
N ARG A 399 6.86 22.87 -0.17
CA ARG A 399 5.53 23.18 -0.72
C ARG A 399 4.43 22.53 0.10
N GLY A 400 4.68 21.32 0.60
CA GLY A 400 3.78 20.64 1.51
C GLY A 400 3.54 21.44 2.79
N GLU A 401 4.58 21.96 3.43
CA GLU A 401 4.47 22.85 4.61
C GLU A 401 3.65 24.10 4.32
N ARG A 402 3.88 24.74 3.15
CA ARG A 402 3.10 25.93 2.74
C ARG A 402 1.61 25.61 2.55
N ILE A 403 1.29 24.50 1.88
CA ILE A 403 -0.10 24.07 1.69
C ILE A 403 -0.71 23.71 3.04
N LEU A 404 -0.01 22.95 3.88
CA LEU A 404 -0.48 22.54 5.20
C LEU A 404 -0.83 23.76 6.07
N ALA A 405 0.04 24.77 6.12
CA ALA A 405 -0.22 26.00 6.85
C ALA A 405 -1.49 26.74 6.37
N ARG A 406 -1.77 26.72 5.05
CA ARG A 406 -3.02 27.29 4.49
C ARG A 406 -4.25 26.48 4.90
N LEU A 407 -4.14 25.15 4.86
CA LEU A 407 -5.22 24.25 5.29
C LEU A 407 -5.49 24.38 6.80
N GLU A 408 -4.45 24.54 7.62
CA GLU A 408 -4.58 24.80 9.06
C GLU A 408 -5.29 26.14 9.31
N GLY A 409 -4.97 27.19 8.55
CA GLY A 409 -5.69 28.45 8.58
C GLY A 409 -7.18 28.30 8.23
N ILE A 410 -7.50 27.47 7.22
CA ILE A 410 -8.89 27.13 6.91
C ILE A 410 -9.55 26.41 8.09
N ARG A 411 -8.90 25.39 8.67
CA ARG A 411 -9.44 24.68 9.84
C ARG A 411 -9.71 25.63 11.01
N ASP A 412 -8.79 26.53 11.29
CA ASP A 412 -8.91 27.46 12.43
C ASP A 412 -10.03 28.48 12.24
N ASP A 413 -10.30 28.93 11.02
CA ASP A 413 -11.40 29.80 10.66
C ASP A 413 -12.75 29.07 10.57
N PHE A 414 -12.75 27.75 10.29
CA PHE A 414 -13.92 26.92 10.01
C PHE A 414 -13.99 25.68 10.90
N LYS A 415 -13.73 25.80 12.21
CA LYS A 415 -13.74 24.68 13.18
C LYS A 415 -15.08 23.95 13.26
N ASP A 416 -16.15 24.58 12.86
CA ASP A 416 -17.50 24.04 12.77
C ASP A 416 -17.73 23.18 11.52
N VAL A 417 -16.87 23.31 10.49
CA VAL A 417 -16.96 22.60 9.21
C VAL A 417 -15.79 21.62 9.00
N VAL A 418 -14.59 22.02 9.37
CA VAL A 418 -13.37 21.22 9.22
C VAL A 418 -13.07 20.50 10.53
N ALA A 419 -12.97 19.18 10.44
CA ALA A 419 -12.67 18.33 11.59
C ALA A 419 -11.16 18.26 11.85
N ASP A 420 -10.36 18.07 10.78
CA ASP A 420 -8.92 17.88 10.90
C ASP A 420 -8.21 18.22 9.58
N VAL A 421 -6.93 18.56 9.69
CA VAL A 421 -6.00 18.74 8.58
C VAL A 421 -4.72 18.01 8.93
N ARG A 422 -4.24 17.15 8.02
CA ARG A 422 -3.08 16.29 8.29
C ARG A 422 -2.38 15.86 7.03
N GLY A 423 -1.24 15.22 7.19
CA GLY A 423 -0.45 14.66 6.09
C GLY A 423 1.02 15.01 6.21
N ARG A 424 1.76 14.76 5.12
CA ARG A 424 3.19 15.00 5.06
C ARG A 424 3.64 15.33 3.63
N GLY A 425 4.47 16.34 3.47
CA GLY A 425 4.89 16.81 2.16
C GLY A 425 3.68 17.12 1.28
N LEU A 426 3.66 16.62 0.06
CA LEU A 426 2.56 16.78 -0.89
C LEU A 426 1.52 15.65 -0.83
N MET A 427 1.33 15.03 0.32
CA MET A 427 0.27 14.06 0.60
C MET A 427 -0.52 14.57 1.79
N LEU A 428 -1.54 15.40 1.53
CA LEU A 428 -2.29 16.14 2.52
C LEU A 428 -3.78 15.80 2.44
N GLY A 429 -4.47 15.91 3.58
CA GLY A 429 -5.91 15.69 3.71
C GLY A 429 -6.58 16.77 4.53
N LEU A 430 -7.73 17.26 4.05
CA LEU A 430 -8.65 18.11 4.78
C LEU A 430 -9.92 17.31 5.04
N GLU A 431 -10.22 17.04 6.31
CA GLU A 431 -11.38 16.27 6.74
C GLU A 431 -12.54 17.20 7.10
N LEU A 432 -13.64 17.04 6.39
CA LEU A 432 -14.89 17.74 6.67
C LEU A 432 -15.63 17.06 7.83
N ARG A 433 -16.31 17.85 8.66
CA ARG A 433 -17.21 17.30 9.67
C ARG A 433 -18.43 16.66 9.02
N ASP A 434 -18.95 15.64 9.68
CA ASP A 434 -20.22 15.04 9.31
C ASP A 434 -21.34 16.09 9.25
N GLN A 435 -22.20 15.99 8.23
CA GLN A 435 -23.36 16.85 8.01
C GLN A 435 -24.68 16.08 8.19
N GLY A 436 -24.66 14.94 8.85
CA GLY A 436 -25.82 14.07 9.08
C GLY A 436 -26.93 14.74 9.89
N ASP A 437 -26.61 15.78 10.68
CA ASP A 437 -27.54 16.58 11.47
C ASP A 437 -27.78 17.99 10.90
N SER A 438 -27.32 18.26 9.66
CA SER A 438 -27.50 19.55 8.98
C SER A 438 -28.99 19.96 8.90
N THR A 439 -29.27 21.24 8.98
CA THR A 439 -30.61 21.80 8.73
C THR A 439 -31.01 21.67 7.25
N SER A 440 -30.03 21.62 6.34
CA SER A 440 -30.25 21.39 4.92
C SER A 440 -30.56 19.90 4.63
N PRO A 441 -31.75 19.60 4.08
CA PRO A 441 -32.06 18.21 3.70
C PRO A 441 -31.05 17.59 2.72
N ALA A 442 -30.55 18.38 1.77
CA ALA A 442 -29.59 17.93 0.78
C ALA A 442 -28.24 17.53 1.43
N LEU A 443 -27.71 18.34 2.35
CA LEU A 443 -26.46 18.02 3.05
C LEU A 443 -26.61 16.79 3.94
N ARG A 444 -27.74 16.64 4.64
CA ARG A 444 -28.03 15.44 5.44
C ARG A 444 -28.03 14.17 4.59
N GLU A 445 -28.70 14.21 3.45
CA GLU A 445 -28.80 13.07 2.54
C GLU A 445 -27.41 12.69 1.99
N LEU A 446 -26.64 13.66 1.48
CA LEU A 446 -25.28 13.44 0.98
C LEU A 446 -24.35 12.85 2.05
N SER A 447 -24.43 13.35 3.29
CA SER A 447 -23.61 12.86 4.40
C SER A 447 -23.97 11.41 4.77
N ARG A 448 -25.26 11.12 4.95
CA ARG A 448 -25.76 9.79 5.28
C ARG A 448 -25.50 8.76 4.18
N ALA A 449 -25.51 9.18 2.92
CA ALA A 449 -25.14 8.36 1.78
C ALA A 449 -23.61 8.18 1.63
N GLY A 450 -22.79 8.87 2.42
CA GLY A 450 -21.32 8.81 2.34
C GLY A 450 -20.74 9.44 1.07
N VAL A 451 -21.48 10.34 0.41
CA VAL A 451 -21.09 10.98 -0.85
C VAL A 451 -20.84 12.49 -0.74
N LEU A 452 -20.85 13.04 0.46
CA LEU A 452 -20.62 14.47 0.70
C LEU A 452 -19.31 14.97 0.07
N GLY A 453 -18.20 14.24 0.26
CA GLY A 453 -16.90 14.61 -0.31
C GLY A 453 -16.88 14.58 -1.83
N TYR A 454 -17.64 13.70 -2.46
CA TYR A 454 -17.78 13.67 -3.93
C TYR A 454 -18.64 14.84 -4.44
N ALA A 455 -19.70 15.21 -3.74
CA ALA A 455 -20.49 16.40 -4.05
C ALA A 455 -19.66 17.67 -3.89
N ALA A 456 -18.86 17.77 -2.81
CA ALA A 456 -17.89 18.84 -2.61
C ALA A 456 -16.87 18.92 -3.76
N ALA A 457 -16.36 17.78 -4.24
CA ALA A 457 -15.47 17.73 -5.39
C ALA A 457 -16.14 18.26 -6.67
N GLY A 458 -17.40 17.90 -6.91
CA GLY A 458 -18.19 18.44 -8.03
C GLY A 458 -18.35 19.95 -7.96
N TYR A 459 -18.69 20.49 -6.78
CA TYR A 459 -18.77 21.93 -6.56
C TYR A 459 -17.43 22.65 -6.83
N LEU A 460 -16.34 22.14 -6.25
CA LEU A 460 -15.00 22.71 -6.46
C LEU A 460 -14.59 22.70 -7.94
N LEU A 461 -14.93 21.64 -8.64
CA LEU A 461 -14.64 21.51 -10.08
C LEU A 461 -15.36 22.59 -10.91
N HIS A 462 -16.66 22.77 -10.70
CA HIS A 462 -17.47 23.66 -11.52
C HIS A 462 -17.37 25.14 -11.12
N ALA A 463 -17.37 25.42 -9.83
CA ALA A 463 -17.37 26.79 -9.33
C ALA A 463 -15.96 27.40 -9.20
N HIS A 464 -14.91 26.57 -9.01
CA HIS A 464 -13.56 27.04 -8.71
C HIS A 464 -12.48 26.48 -9.62
N ALA A 465 -12.84 25.66 -10.61
CA ALA A 465 -11.90 24.96 -11.50
C ALA A 465 -10.81 24.19 -10.72
N LEU A 466 -11.20 23.52 -9.63
CA LEU A 466 -10.34 22.68 -8.80
C LEU A 466 -10.77 21.23 -8.90
N ARG A 467 -9.85 20.35 -9.24
CA ARG A 467 -10.05 18.90 -9.17
C ARG A 467 -9.51 18.38 -7.86
N VAL A 468 -10.43 18.02 -6.98
CA VAL A 468 -10.16 17.38 -5.68
C VAL A 468 -10.99 16.10 -5.61
N PHE A 469 -10.56 15.11 -4.85
CA PHE A 469 -11.37 13.91 -4.60
C PHE A 469 -11.28 13.48 -3.14
N PRO A 470 -12.34 12.92 -2.57
CA PRO A 470 -12.26 12.30 -1.26
C PRO A 470 -11.42 11.03 -1.30
N THR A 471 -10.95 10.58 -0.14
CA THR A 471 -10.33 9.27 0.02
C THR A 471 -11.40 8.17 0.03
N ALA A 472 -11.07 6.96 -0.48
CA ALA A 472 -12.08 5.92 -0.73
C ALA A 472 -12.69 5.32 0.54
N SER A 473 -11.96 5.31 1.66
CA SER A 473 -12.42 4.72 2.93
C SER A 473 -12.79 5.78 3.98
N ALA A 474 -12.34 7.03 3.81
CA ALA A 474 -12.71 8.17 4.64
C ALA A 474 -13.26 9.28 3.72
N THR A 475 -14.51 9.08 3.27
CA THR A 475 -15.13 9.87 2.19
C THR A 475 -15.39 11.34 2.53
N THR A 476 -15.19 11.77 3.78
CA THR A 476 -15.18 13.18 4.20
C THR A 476 -13.80 13.83 4.14
N THR A 477 -12.72 13.05 3.90
CA THR A 477 -11.36 13.59 3.76
C THR A 477 -11.07 13.89 2.29
N LEU A 478 -10.93 15.14 1.93
CA LEU A 478 -10.49 15.59 0.62
C LEU A 478 -8.96 15.49 0.55
N ARG A 479 -8.43 14.75 -0.42
CA ARG A 479 -6.99 14.63 -0.66
C ARG A 479 -6.44 15.80 -1.45
N ILE A 480 -5.20 16.20 -1.15
CA ILE A 480 -4.47 17.26 -1.84
C ILE A 480 -3.07 16.72 -2.11
N GLU A 481 -2.83 16.30 -3.36
CA GLU A 481 -1.64 15.59 -3.82
C GLU A 481 -1.09 16.19 -5.13
N PRO A 482 -0.82 17.52 -5.21
CA PRO A 482 -0.29 18.15 -6.42
C PRO A 482 1.13 17.67 -6.74
N SER A 483 1.70 18.15 -7.86
CA SER A 483 3.10 17.90 -8.19
C SER A 483 4.06 18.79 -7.36
N VAL A 484 5.36 18.46 -7.42
CA VAL A 484 6.43 19.31 -6.83
C VAL A 484 6.52 20.68 -7.49
N HIS A 485 5.88 20.88 -8.63
CA HIS A 485 5.91 22.12 -9.41
C HIS A 485 4.75 23.07 -9.11
N ILE A 486 3.81 22.71 -8.21
CA ILE A 486 2.71 23.59 -7.84
C ILE A 486 3.21 24.98 -7.44
N THR A 487 2.58 26.03 -7.94
CA THR A 487 2.98 27.41 -7.74
C THR A 487 2.21 28.09 -6.62
N ASP A 488 2.75 29.19 -6.06
CA ASP A 488 2.05 29.96 -5.03
C ASP A 488 0.68 30.52 -5.50
N PRO A 489 0.50 31.00 -6.76
CA PRO A 489 -0.83 31.35 -7.26
C PRO A 489 -1.81 30.16 -7.29
N GLN A 490 -1.34 28.97 -7.65
CA GLN A 490 -2.18 27.75 -7.64
C GLN A 490 -2.56 27.34 -6.20
N ILE A 491 -1.63 27.46 -5.25
CA ILE A 491 -1.92 27.24 -3.81
C ILE A 491 -2.98 28.23 -3.33
N ALA A 492 -2.88 29.50 -3.70
CA ALA A 492 -3.87 30.52 -3.34
C ALA A 492 -5.24 30.26 -4.00
N GLN A 493 -5.27 29.78 -5.24
CA GLN A 493 -6.50 29.34 -5.91
C GLN A 493 -7.16 28.18 -5.14
N ALA A 494 -6.37 27.18 -4.75
CA ALA A 494 -6.85 26.03 -3.97
C ALA A 494 -7.43 26.48 -2.63
N GLU A 495 -6.73 27.36 -1.89
CA GLU A 495 -7.20 27.93 -0.63
C GLU A 495 -8.53 28.67 -0.81
N SER A 496 -8.63 29.53 -1.83
CA SER A 496 -9.86 30.30 -2.11
C SER A 496 -11.07 29.39 -2.36
N GLY A 497 -10.90 28.34 -3.17
CA GLY A 497 -11.99 27.40 -3.46
C GLY A 497 -12.39 26.56 -2.24
N LEU A 498 -11.42 26.10 -1.44
CA LEU A 498 -11.69 25.35 -0.21
C LEU A 498 -12.39 26.22 0.84
N ARG A 499 -12.02 27.50 1.00
CA ARG A 499 -12.73 28.45 1.87
C ARG A 499 -14.17 28.67 1.41
N ALA A 500 -14.41 28.82 0.11
CA ALA A 500 -15.75 28.97 -0.44
C ALA A 500 -16.62 27.72 -0.18
N LEU A 501 -16.04 26.51 -0.29
CA LEU A 501 -16.71 25.27 0.11
C LEU A 501 -17.06 25.29 1.62
N CYS A 502 -16.12 25.70 2.48
CA CYS A 502 -16.36 25.77 3.92
C CYS A 502 -17.46 26.78 4.27
N ASP A 503 -17.48 27.96 3.65
CA ASP A 503 -18.56 28.97 3.83
C ASP A 503 -19.93 28.42 3.42
N LEU A 504 -19.98 27.69 2.31
CA LEU A 504 -21.21 27.05 1.82
C LEU A 504 -21.73 25.99 2.82
N LEU A 505 -20.83 25.14 3.35
CA LEU A 505 -21.20 24.14 4.36
C LEU A 505 -21.61 24.79 5.70
N ARG A 506 -20.93 25.85 6.12
CA ARG A 506 -21.27 26.65 7.32
C ARG A 506 -22.65 27.30 7.21
N THR A 507 -22.97 27.83 6.04
CA THR A 507 -24.27 28.46 5.78
C THR A 507 -25.37 27.45 5.43
N GLN A 508 -25.05 26.17 5.42
CA GLN A 508 -25.97 25.05 5.13
C GLN A 508 -26.64 25.15 3.75
N ASP A 509 -25.94 25.70 2.76
CA ASP A 509 -26.45 25.89 1.39
C ASP A 509 -26.24 24.63 0.51
N GLY A 510 -26.98 23.58 0.82
CA GLY A 510 -26.92 22.32 0.06
C GLY A 510 -27.44 22.44 -1.37
N VAL A 511 -28.24 23.46 -1.67
CA VAL A 511 -28.72 23.71 -3.05
C VAL A 511 -27.57 24.20 -3.91
N ARG A 512 -26.78 25.15 -3.42
CA ARG A 512 -25.61 25.67 -4.14
C ARG A 512 -24.50 24.62 -4.26
N LEU A 513 -24.35 23.71 -3.27
CA LEU A 513 -23.39 22.59 -3.37
C LEU A 513 -23.69 21.68 -4.58
N LEU A 514 -24.96 21.52 -4.93
CA LEU A 514 -25.41 20.68 -6.05
C LEU A 514 -25.63 21.47 -7.35
N ALA A 515 -25.56 22.80 -7.31
CA ALA A 515 -25.67 23.64 -8.51
C ALA A 515 -24.45 23.43 -9.44
N ARG A 516 -24.72 23.31 -10.74
CA ARG A 516 -23.72 22.99 -11.77
C ARG A 516 -23.58 24.13 -12.77
#